data_514a61dc92ec78e66bf099cbd9cbcb3f
#
_entry.id   514a61dc92ec78e66bf099cbd9cbcb3f
#
_cell.length_a   1.000
_cell.length_b   1.000
_cell.length_c   1.000
_cell.angle_alpha   90.00
_cell.angle_beta   90.00
_cell.angle_gamma   90.00
#
_symmetry.space_group_name_H-M   'P 1'
#
loop_
_entity.id
_entity.type
_entity.pdbx_description
1 polymer ?
#
loop_
_entity_poly.entity_id
_entity_poly.type
_entity_poly.pdbx_seq_one_letter_code
_entity_poly.pdbx_strand_id
1 'polypeptide(L)'
;MADSEFQRPTLAENISMIRTDLFARLDINDELRRMDEDVRAKVYAGALHTVYGYIDYLAMNMLPDLCDEGWLARHAAMKRCPRKAATAAAGFMRWEGVADNLTVKAGAIIQRDDFVQYTATADAKSAGGVLRLPIICNVNGTTGNADDGTSLSLVTPVNGLPSGGMADTLAGGVDVEDVEEWRSRVLERYYWTPQGGADGDYIVWAKEVPGITRAWTYRHWMGTGTVGVMVASSDLINPILDDATVAAAQAHIEPLAPVAGSDLYVFKATPRTIDFTIDLNPDNAETRAAVVAELRSFLLRDGYPDGVLELSRINEAISISAGEHSHKLIAPAADTPIAKNELAVLGGVTWQ
;
A
#
# COMPACT_ATOMS: atom_id res chain seq x y z
N MET A 1 -26.24 -5.20 5.44
CA MET A 1 -26.34 -6.65 5.25
C MET A 1 -27.79 -6.93 4.93
N ALA A 2 -28.12 -7.64 3.84
CA ALA A 2 -29.45 -8.13 3.65
C ALA A 2 -29.75 -9.12 4.79
N ASP A 3 -30.85 -8.91 5.51
CA ASP A 3 -31.33 -9.87 6.48
C ASP A 3 -31.53 -11.20 5.74
N SER A 4 -30.67 -12.18 6.03
CA SER A 4 -30.90 -13.53 5.50
C SER A 4 -32.15 -14.09 6.18
N GLU A 5 -33.11 -14.61 5.40
CA GLU A 5 -34.32 -15.26 5.95
C GLU A 5 -33.97 -16.44 6.89
N PHE A 6 -32.73 -16.95 6.82
CA PHE A 6 -32.26 -18.05 7.68
C PHE A 6 -31.41 -17.47 8.82
N GLN A 7 -31.96 -17.54 10.03
CA GLN A 7 -31.19 -17.27 11.25
C GLN A 7 -30.62 -18.58 11.80
N ARG A 8 -29.29 -18.60 12.00
CA ARG A 8 -28.61 -19.74 12.59
C ARG A 8 -29.13 -19.97 14.02
N PRO A 9 -29.64 -21.17 14.35
CA PRO A 9 -30.07 -21.49 15.71
C PRO A 9 -28.88 -21.42 16.68
N THR A 10 -29.08 -20.85 17.84
CA THR A 10 -28.13 -20.87 18.95
C THR A 10 -27.89 -22.29 19.45
N LEU A 11 -26.79 -22.52 20.19
CA LEU A 11 -26.56 -23.82 20.81
C LEU A 11 -27.70 -24.22 21.77
N ALA A 12 -28.26 -23.27 22.50
CA ALA A 12 -29.37 -23.50 23.43
C ALA A 12 -30.64 -23.92 22.67
N GLU A 13 -30.96 -23.29 21.56
CA GLU A 13 -32.11 -23.65 20.70
C GLU A 13 -31.91 -25.03 20.10
N ASN A 14 -30.72 -25.36 19.60
CA ASN A 14 -30.40 -26.70 19.10
C ASN A 14 -30.57 -27.78 20.17
N ILE A 15 -30.08 -27.51 21.41
CA ILE A 15 -30.29 -28.43 22.52
C ILE A 15 -31.76 -28.63 22.81
N SER A 16 -32.51 -27.52 22.89
CA SER A 16 -33.95 -27.55 23.15
C SER A 16 -34.74 -28.33 22.07
N MET A 17 -34.43 -28.07 20.80
CA MET A 17 -35.04 -28.72 19.66
C MET A 17 -34.78 -30.25 19.68
N ILE A 18 -33.50 -30.65 19.79
CA ILE A 18 -33.12 -32.06 19.76
C ILE A 18 -33.68 -32.80 20.98
N ARG A 19 -33.60 -32.16 22.15
CA ARG A 19 -34.14 -32.71 23.39
C ARG A 19 -35.65 -32.95 23.27
N THR A 20 -36.40 -31.99 22.79
CA THR A 20 -37.87 -32.11 22.61
C THR A 20 -38.21 -33.22 21.63
N ASP A 21 -37.50 -33.32 20.50
CA ASP A 21 -37.75 -34.37 19.49
C ASP A 21 -37.39 -35.76 20.01
N LEU A 22 -36.27 -35.90 20.74
CA LEU A 22 -35.90 -37.18 21.38
C LEU A 22 -36.96 -37.64 22.40
N PHE A 23 -37.38 -36.74 23.28
CA PHE A 23 -38.39 -37.07 24.30
C PHE A 23 -39.73 -37.43 23.70
N ALA A 24 -40.16 -36.73 22.67
CA ALA A 24 -41.43 -37.01 21.98
C ALA A 24 -41.41 -38.34 21.21
N ARG A 25 -40.30 -38.68 20.54
CA ARG A 25 -40.22 -39.92 19.73
C ARG A 25 -39.96 -41.17 20.56
N LEU A 26 -39.27 -41.06 21.67
CA LEU A 26 -38.93 -42.21 22.50
C LEU A 26 -39.95 -42.49 23.61
N ASP A 27 -40.95 -41.63 23.78
CA ASP A 27 -42.01 -41.74 24.82
C ASP A 27 -41.41 -42.00 26.23
N ILE A 28 -40.40 -41.18 26.59
CA ILE A 28 -39.62 -41.39 27.78
C ILE A 28 -40.32 -40.81 28.99
N ASN A 29 -40.80 -41.70 29.88
CA ASN A 29 -41.45 -41.36 31.16
C ASN A 29 -40.56 -41.55 32.35
N ASP A 30 -39.40 -42.26 32.26
CA ASP A 30 -38.42 -42.50 33.30
C ASP A 30 -37.42 -41.34 33.41
N GLU A 31 -37.19 -40.84 34.67
CA GLU A 31 -36.30 -39.73 34.90
C GLU A 31 -34.84 -40.06 34.57
N LEU A 32 -34.37 -41.29 34.82
CA LEU A 32 -33.01 -41.72 34.51
C LEU A 32 -32.77 -41.74 33.00
N ARG A 33 -33.70 -42.24 32.21
CA ARG A 33 -33.60 -42.19 30.76
C ARG A 33 -33.67 -40.76 30.20
N ARG A 34 -34.40 -39.89 30.86
CA ARG A 34 -34.39 -38.44 30.50
C ARG A 34 -33.03 -37.81 30.68
N MET A 35 -32.28 -38.17 31.74
CA MET A 35 -30.95 -37.66 31.95
C MET A 35 -29.96 -38.13 30.87
N ASP A 36 -30.00 -39.39 30.46
CA ASP A 36 -29.16 -39.92 29.39
C ASP A 36 -29.47 -39.26 28.04
N GLU A 37 -30.73 -39.10 27.70
CA GLU A 37 -31.16 -38.47 26.46
C GLU A 37 -30.89 -36.96 26.47
N ASP A 38 -30.90 -36.29 27.63
CA ASP A 38 -30.48 -34.89 27.74
C ASP A 38 -28.97 -34.74 27.47
N VAL A 39 -28.13 -35.66 27.91
CA VAL A 39 -26.71 -35.69 27.58
C VAL A 39 -26.51 -35.93 26.09
N ARG A 40 -27.24 -36.89 25.48
CA ARG A 40 -27.16 -37.13 24.03
C ARG A 40 -27.62 -35.91 23.23
N ALA A 41 -28.70 -35.25 23.65
CA ALA A 41 -29.19 -34.03 23.01
C ALA A 41 -28.10 -32.92 23.01
N LYS A 42 -27.40 -32.75 24.13
CA LYS A 42 -26.29 -31.79 24.23
C LYS A 42 -25.13 -32.15 23.30
N VAL A 43 -24.76 -33.44 23.21
CA VAL A 43 -23.65 -33.88 22.32
C VAL A 43 -24.03 -33.67 20.86
N TYR A 44 -25.23 -34.05 20.45
CA TYR A 44 -25.69 -33.85 19.07
C TYR A 44 -25.84 -32.37 18.73
N ALA A 45 -26.39 -31.56 19.65
CA ALA A 45 -26.51 -30.14 19.46
C ALA A 45 -25.11 -29.45 19.34
N GLY A 46 -24.12 -29.91 20.12
CA GLY A 46 -22.74 -29.45 19.99
C GLY A 46 -22.13 -29.79 18.64
N ALA A 47 -22.30 -31.02 18.17
CA ALA A 47 -21.84 -31.43 16.85
C ALA A 47 -22.52 -30.63 15.71
N LEU A 48 -23.86 -30.46 15.78
CA LEU A 48 -24.60 -29.67 14.81
C LEU A 48 -24.19 -28.20 14.82
N HIS A 49 -23.97 -27.61 16.00
CA HIS A 49 -23.50 -26.23 16.13
C HIS A 49 -22.11 -26.03 15.51
N THR A 50 -21.22 -27.03 15.64
CA THR A 50 -19.90 -27.01 14.98
C THR A 50 -20.04 -27.04 13.45
N VAL A 51 -20.96 -27.85 12.92
CA VAL A 51 -21.24 -27.91 11.48
C VAL A 51 -21.80 -26.58 10.97
N TYR A 52 -22.72 -25.95 11.70
CA TYR A 52 -23.20 -24.61 11.34
C TYR A 52 -22.07 -23.59 11.34
N GLY A 53 -21.16 -23.64 12.35
CA GLY A 53 -19.99 -22.77 12.39
C GLY A 53 -19.06 -22.95 11.20
N TYR A 54 -18.89 -24.20 10.73
CA TYR A 54 -18.11 -24.46 9.52
C TYR A 54 -18.80 -23.96 8.24
N ILE A 55 -20.12 -24.06 8.16
CA ILE A 55 -20.90 -23.52 7.04
C ILE A 55 -20.80 -21.99 7.02
N ASP A 56 -20.89 -21.32 8.17
CA ASP A 56 -20.70 -19.88 8.26
C ASP A 56 -19.29 -19.47 7.79
N TYR A 57 -18.26 -20.21 8.24
CA TYR A 57 -16.90 -20.01 7.78
C TYR A 57 -16.77 -20.16 6.26
N LEU A 58 -17.36 -21.20 5.68
CA LEU A 58 -17.36 -21.36 4.23
C LEU A 58 -18.11 -20.24 3.52
N ALA A 59 -19.28 -19.83 4.04
CA ALA A 59 -20.04 -18.73 3.46
C ALA A 59 -19.28 -17.41 3.43
N MET A 60 -18.58 -17.07 4.52
CA MET A 60 -17.71 -15.89 4.58
C MET A 60 -16.55 -15.96 3.59
N ASN A 61 -16.05 -17.15 3.30
CA ASN A 61 -14.91 -17.35 2.41
C ASN A 61 -15.29 -17.58 0.94
N MET A 62 -16.60 -17.65 0.61
CA MET A 62 -17.05 -17.83 -0.77
C MET A 62 -16.78 -16.62 -1.66
N LEU A 63 -16.78 -15.42 -1.09
CA LEU A 63 -16.56 -14.17 -1.81
C LEU A 63 -15.24 -13.52 -1.33
N PRO A 64 -14.55 -12.78 -2.21
CA PRO A 64 -13.25 -12.19 -1.88
C PRO A 64 -13.30 -10.98 -0.94
N ASP A 65 -14.48 -10.44 -0.66
CA ASP A 65 -14.69 -9.22 0.14
C ASP A 65 -14.39 -9.40 1.63
N LEU A 66 -14.75 -10.56 2.19
CA LEU A 66 -14.62 -10.86 3.62
C LEU A 66 -13.78 -12.10 3.90
N CYS A 67 -13.31 -12.80 2.86
CA CYS A 67 -12.57 -14.05 3.02
C CYS A 67 -11.21 -13.83 3.71
N ASP A 68 -10.72 -14.86 4.39
CA ASP A 68 -9.38 -14.85 4.95
C ASP A 68 -8.28 -14.89 3.86
N GLU A 69 -7.02 -14.63 4.24
CA GLU A 69 -5.90 -14.50 3.31
C GLU A 69 -5.70 -15.74 2.44
N GLY A 70 -5.89 -16.94 3.01
CA GLY A 70 -5.73 -18.20 2.26
C GLY A 70 -6.76 -18.36 1.14
N TRP A 71 -8.01 -17.97 1.38
CA TRP A 71 -9.06 -17.98 0.39
C TRP A 71 -8.92 -16.83 -0.61
N LEU A 72 -8.50 -15.65 -0.13
CA LEU A 72 -8.16 -14.51 -0.99
C LEU A 72 -7.09 -14.89 -2.02
N ALA A 73 -6.06 -15.64 -1.61
CA ALA A 73 -5.02 -16.13 -2.51
C ALA A 73 -5.59 -17.02 -3.63
N ARG A 74 -6.60 -17.86 -3.34
CA ARG A 74 -7.28 -18.68 -4.34
C ARG A 74 -8.10 -17.83 -5.31
N HIS A 75 -8.86 -16.85 -4.80
CA HIS A 75 -9.61 -15.90 -5.62
C HIS A 75 -8.69 -15.10 -6.53
N ALA A 76 -7.59 -14.60 -5.97
CA ALA A 76 -6.57 -13.84 -6.68
C ALA A 76 -5.91 -14.66 -7.79
N ALA A 77 -5.58 -15.93 -7.53
CA ALA A 77 -5.02 -16.83 -8.54
C ALA A 77 -5.97 -17.04 -9.74
N MET A 78 -7.26 -17.22 -9.48
CA MET A 78 -8.28 -17.35 -10.55
C MET A 78 -8.38 -16.07 -11.41
N LYS A 79 -8.14 -14.90 -10.82
CA LYS A 79 -8.17 -13.60 -11.51
C LYS A 79 -6.81 -13.14 -12.01
N ARG A 80 -5.75 -13.95 -11.87
CA ARG A 80 -4.36 -13.59 -12.20
C ARG A 80 -3.92 -12.27 -11.55
N CYS A 81 -4.25 -12.12 -10.28
CA CYS A 81 -3.97 -10.94 -9.46
C CYS A 81 -3.14 -11.34 -8.22
N PRO A 82 -1.89 -11.80 -8.37
CA PRO A 82 -1.08 -12.22 -7.24
C PRO A 82 -0.79 -11.04 -6.31
N ARG A 83 -0.53 -11.35 -5.04
CA ARG A 83 -0.05 -10.38 -4.07
C ARG A 83 1.32 -9.85 -4.50
N LYS A 84 1.53 -8.55 -4.40
CA LYS A 84 2.83 -7.93 -4.74
C LYS A 84 3.86 -8.35 -3.70
N ALA A 85 4.98 -8.86 -4.19
CA ALA A 85 6.09 -9.23 -3.32
C ALA A 85 6.85 -7.98 -2.84
N ALA A 86 7.49 -8.10 -1.70
CA ALA A 86 8.42 -7.09 -1.23
C ALA A 86 9.63 -6.99 -2.18
N THR A 87 10.10 -5.77 -2.42
CA THR A 87 11.30 -5.49 -3.23
C THR A 87 12.46 -5.02 -2.36
N ALA A 88 13.68 -5.28 -2.79
CA ALA A 88 14.87 -4.80 -2.10
C ALA A 88 15.24 -3.39 -2.55
N ALA A 89 15.72 -2.56 -1.62
CA ALA A 89 16.33 -1.29 -1.95
C ALA A 89 17.63 -1.49 -2.73
N ALA A 90 17.82 -0.72 -3.79
CA ALA A 90 19.03 -0.72 -4.60
C ALA A 90 19.52 0.72 -4.81
N GLY A 91 20.81 0.85 -5.04
CA GLY A 91 21.44 2.14 -5.26
C GLY A 91 22.94 2.03 -5.23
N PHE A 92 23.61 3.03 -4.67
CA PHE A 92 25.07 3.06 -4.67
C PHE A 92 25.62 3.44 -3.30
N MET A 93 26.80 2.95 -2.99
CA MET A 93 27.67 3.50 -1.96
C MET A 93 28.77 4.32 -2.63
N ARG A 94 28.98 5.52 -2.14
CA ARG A 94 29.93 6.49 -2.72
C ARG A 94 31.03 6.84 -1.74
N TRP A 95 32.25 6.92 -2.26
CA TRP A 95 33.41 7.47 -1.60
C TRP A 95 33.96 8.64 -2.42
N GLU A 96 34.43 9.66 -1.74
CA GLU A 96 35.08 10.83 -2.33
C GLU A 96 36.52 10.98 -1.79
N GLY A 97 37.39 11.59 -2.57
CA GLY A 97 38.79 11.83 -2.19
C GLY A 97 39.64 10.54 -2.14
N VAL A 98 39.24 9.50 -2.86
CA VAL A 98 39.98 8.23 -2.91
C VAL A 98 40.96 8.17 -4.07
N ALA A 99 42.02 7.37 -3.92
CA ALA A 99 43.01 7.17 -5.00
C ALA A 99 42.37 6.48 -6.20
N ASP A 100 42.83 6.78 -7.39
CA ASP A 100 42.35 6.13 -8.62
C ASP A 100 42.81 4.68 -8.70
N ASN A 101 42.03 3.87 -9.46
CA ASN A 101 42.28 2.45 -9.70
C ASN A 101 42.07 1.51 -8.50
N LEU A 102 41.47 1.99 -7.41
CA LEU A 102 40.97 1.09 -6.34
C LEU A 102 39.78 0.30 -6.87
N THR A 103 39.73 -0.99 -6.57
CA THR A 103 38.64 -1.86 -7.04
C THR A 103 37.98 -2.54 -5.86
N VAL A 104 36.66 -2.42 -5.78
CA VAL A 104 35.81 -3.21 -4.89
C VAL A 104 35.10 -4.26 -5.73
N LYS A 105 35.15 -5.51 -5.29
CA LYS A 105 34.57 -6.64 -6.00
C LYS A 105 33.08 -6.81 -5.71
N ALA A 106 32.35 -7.34 -6.68
CA ALA A 106 31.00 -7.85 -6.48
C ALA A 106 30.97 -8.85 -5.32
N GLY A 107 29.87 -8.85 -4.56
CA GLY A 107 29.73 -9.68 -3.37
C GLY A 107 30.33 -9.07 -2.09
N ALA A 108 30.96 -7.89 -2.15
CA ALA A 108 31.37 -7.18 -0.95
C ALA A 108 30.13 -6.84 -0.08
N ILE A 109 30.26 -7.06 1.22
CA ILE A 109 29.19 -6.79 2.19
C ILE A 109 29.38 -5.40 2.78
N ILE A 110 28.33 -4.62 2.74
CA ILE A 110 28.23 -3.27 3.29
C ILE A 110 27.21 -3.30 4.42
N GLN A 111 27.42 -2.54 5.48
CA GLN A 111 26.55 -2.47 6.62
C GLN A 111 26.25 -1.01 6.97
N ARG A 112 24.99 -0.72 7.28
CA ARG A 112 24.52 0.52 7.86
C ARG A 112 24.62 0.45 9.39
N ASP A 113 24.58 1.57 10.09
CA ASP A 113 24.74 1.64 11.56
C ASP A 113 23.68 0.85 12.34
N ASP A 114 22.51 0.65 11.77
CA ASP A 114 21.41 -0.16 12.29
C ASP A 114 21.48 -1.66 11.92
N PHE A 115 22.66 -2.12 11.46
CA PHE A 115 22.95 -3.52 11.07
C PHE A 115 22.24 -3.99 9.79
N VAL A 116 21.55 -3.15 9.05
CA VAL A 116 21.04 -3.49 7.72
C VAL A 116 22.21 -3.72 6.77
N GLN A 117 22.19 -4.87 6.07
CA GLN A 117 23.26 -5.28 5.19
C GLN A 117 22.87 -5.16 3.72
N TYR A 118 23.85 -4.76 2.92
CA TYR A 118 23.78 -4.65 1.48
C TYR A 118 24.90 -5.46 0.85
N THR A 119 24.68 -5.92 -0.37
CA THR A 119 25.69 -6.67 -1.16
C THR A 119 25.99 -5.92 -2.43
N ALA A 120 27.28 -5.79 -2.77
CA ALA A 120 27.70 -5.21 -4.03
C ALA A 120 27.28 -6.11 -5.21
N THR A 121 26.56 -5.53 -6.17
CA THR A 121 26.01 -6.27 -7.33
C THR A 121 26.99 -6.41 -8.47
N ALA A 122 27.98 -5.51 -8.57
CA ALA A 122 29.01 -5.51 -9.60
C ALA A 122 30.34 -5.00 -9.07
N ASP A 123 31.43 -5.31 -9.81
CA ASP A 123 32.75 -4.70 -9.54
C ASP A 123 32.70 -3.20 -9.80
N ALA A 124 33.28 -2.40 -8.91
CA ALA A 124 33.41 -0.96 -9.10
C ALA A 124 34.87 -0.54 -8.97
N LYS A 125 35.28 0.42 -9.79
CA LYS A 125 36.63 0.97 -9.82
C LYS A 125 36.62 2.49 -9.65
N SER A 126 37.51 3.01 -8.81
CA SER A 126 37.61 4.45 -8.60
C SER A 126 38.25 5.14 -9.82
N ALA A 127 37.71 6.31 -10.15
CA ALA A 127 38.21 7.19 -11.18
C ALA A 127 37.94 8.67 -10.81
N GLY A 128 38.88 9.55 -11.04
CA GLY A 128 38.73 10.98 -10.72
C GLY A 128 38.49 11.27 -9.24
N GLY A 129 39.04 10.44 -8.36
CA GLY A 129 38.90 10.61 -6.92
C GLY A 129 37.55 10.15 -6.34
N VAL A 130 36.68 9.51 -7.14
CA VAL A 130 35.37 9.02 -6.70
C VAL A 130 35.27 7.51 -7.00
N LEU A 131 34.71 6.77 -6.04
CA LEU A 131 34.29 5.38 -6.25
C LEU A 131 32.81 5.28 -5.97
N ARG A 132 32.04 4.71 -6.91
CA ARG A 132 30.62 4.49 -6.82
C ARG A 132 30.31 3.01 -7.00
N LEU A 133 29.92 2.33 -5.92
CA LEU A 133 29.69 0.89 -5.85
C LEU A 133 28.22 0.59 -5.91
N PRO A 134 27.69 -0.13 -6.90
CA PRO A 134 26.30 -0.52 -6.95
C PRO A 134 26.00 -1.57 -5.89
N ILE A 135 24.98 -1.34 -5.08
CA ILE A 135 24.59 -2.21 -3.96
C ILE A 135 23.11 -2.49 -3.95
N ILE A 136 22.74 -3.64 -3.39
CA ILE A 136 21.35 -4.04 -3.16
C ILE A 136 21.20 -4.51 -1.71
N CYS A 137 20.09 -4.17 -1.09
CA CYS A 137 19.79 -4.64 0.27
C CYS A 137 19.55 -6.15 0.30
N ASN A 138 20.08 -6.81 1.31
CA ASN A 138 19.91 -8.26 1.50
C ASN A 138 18.52 -8.63 2.03
N VAL A 139 17.78 -7.66 2.54
CA VAL A 139 16.41 -7.83 3.03
C VAL A 139 15.46 -7.02 2.16
N ASN A 140 14.38 -7.64 1.73
CA ASN A 140 13.32 -6.95 1.01
C ASN A 140 12.50 -6.11 2.00
N GLY A 141 11.99 -4.99 1.50
CA GLY A 141 11.17 -4.08 2.28
C GLY A 141 11.74 -2.67 2.35
N THR A 142 10.97 -1.78 2.94
CA THR A 142 11.32 -0.37 3.12
C THR A 142 12.53 -0.15 4.02
N THR A 143 12.85 -1.11 4.88
CA THR A 143 13.99 -1.05 5.81
C THR A 143 15.33 -0.81 5.10
N GLY A 144 15.45 -1.28 3.85
CA GLY A 144 16.67 -1.10 3.05
C GLY A 144 16.83 0.29 2.45
N ASN A 145 15.79 1.11 2.43
CA ASN A 145 15.87 2.48 1.90
C ASN A 145 16.73 3.35 2.83
N ALA A 146 17.45 4.29 2.25
CA ALA A 146 18.24 5.25 3.00
C ALA A 146 18.36 6.56 2.22
N ASP A 147 18.36 7.66 2.97
CA ASP A 147 18.58 9.00 2.43
C ASP A 147 20.02 9.15 1.92
N ASP A 148 20.18 10.00 0.92
CA ASP A 148 21.52 10.36 0.42
C ASP A 148 22.38 10.92 1.54
N GLY A 149 23.64 10.45 1.59
CA GLY A 149 24.57 10.81 2.64
C GLY A 149 24.48 9.98 3.92
N THR A 150 23.59 9.00 4.00
CA THR A 150 23.56 8.05 5.12
C THR A 150 24.89 7.29 5.21
N SER A 151 25.45 7.15 6.42
CA SER A 151 26.71 6.47 6.66
C SER A 151 26.58 4.96 6.38
N LEU A 152 27.50 4.46 5.57
CA LEU A 152 27.62 3.04 5.25
C LEU A 152 29.08 2.60 5.48
N SER A 153 29.29 1.35 5.87
CA SER A 153 30.62 0.79 6.11
C SER A 153 30.84 -0.54 5.42
N LEU A 154 32.03 -0.74 4.83
CA LEU A 154 32.47 -2.05 4.34
C LEU A 154 32.76 -2.97 5.51
N VAL A 155 32.14 -4.15 5.55
CA VAL A 155 32.39 -5.17 6.56
C VAL A 155 33.80 -5.74 6.42
N THR A 156 34.26 -5.92 5.18
CA THR A 156 35.63 -6.39 4.89
C THR A 156 36.43 -5.23 4.32
N PRO A 157 37.47 -4.74 5.03
CA PRO A 157 38.30 -3.65 4.54
C PRO A 157 38.97 -3.95 3.21
N VAL A 158 39.00 -2.96 2.32
CA VAL A 158 39.74 -2.99 1.07
C VAL A 158 40.97 -2.10 1.20
N ASN A 159 42.12 -2.64 0.83
CA ASN A 159 43.39 -1.90 1.03
C ASN A 159 43.39 -0.61 0.20
N GLY A 160 43.69 0.53 0.88
CA GLY A 160 43.72 1.84 0.29
C GLY A 160 42.36 2.54 0.19
N LEU A 161 41.28 1.91 0.63
CA LEU A 161 39.91 2.49 0.67
C LEU A 161 39.47 2.70 2.14
N PRO A 162 38.94 3.86 2.53
CA PRO A 162 38.28 4.02 3.83
C PRO A 162 37.13 3.01 3.98
N SER A 163 36.94 2.44 5.17
CA SER A 163 35.83 1.50 5.40
C SER A 163 34.46 2.19 5.33
N GLY A 164 34.40 3.48 5.70
CA GLY A 164 33.17 4.27 5.65
C GLY A 164 33.01 4.97 4.29
N GLY A 165 31.77 5.05 3.82
CA GLY A 165 31.30 5.83 2.66
C GLY A 165 29.88 6.28 2.89
N MET A 166 29.28 6.87 1.88
CA MET A 166 27.93 7.45 1.97
C MET A 166 26.98 6.76 1.01
N ALA A 167 25.74 6.61 1.42
CA ALA A 167 24.67 6.19 0.54
C ALA A 167 24.44 7.22 -0.58
N ASP A 168 24.14 6.74 -1.77
CA ASP A 168 23.79 7.53 -2.93
C ASP A 168 22.58 6.82 -3.60
N THR A 169 21.41 7.42 -3.46
CA THR A 169 20.13 6.97 -4.02
C THR A 169 19.76 5.53 -3.65
N LEU A 170 19.76 5.17 -2.36
CA LEU A 170 19.27 3.86 -1.88
C LEU A 170 17.75 3.89 -1.75
N ALA A 171 17.05 3.45 -2.78
CA ALA A 171 15.61 3.48 -2.88
C ALA A 171 15.03 2.23 -3.55
N GLY A 172 13.69 2.16 -3.69
CA GLY A 172 13.00 1.06 -4.37
C GLY A 172 12.71 -0.14 -3.47
N GLY A 173 13.09 -0.09 -2.18
CA GLY A 173 12.63 -1.06 -1.20
C GLY A 173 11.17 -0.83 -0.86
N VAL A 174 10.32 -1.82 -1.10
CA VAL A 174 8.87 -1.78 -0.82
C VAL A 174 8.50 -3.03 -0.04
N ASP A 175 7.70 -2.89 0.99
CA ASP A 175 7.20 -4.01 1.78
C ASP A 175 6.22 -4.87 0.96
N VAL A 176 5.95 -6.08 1.45
CA VAL A 176 4.90 -6.90 0.87
C VAL A 176 3.57 -6.14 0.94
N GLU A 177 2.82 -6.19 -0.15
CA GLU A 177 1.51 -5.54 -0.24
C GLU A 177 0.62 -5.89 0.96
N ASP A 178 -0.04 -4.89 1.56
CA ASP A 178 -1.00 -5.13 2.63
C ASP A 178 -2.16 -6.01 2.15
N VAL A 179 -2.73 -6.81 3.05
CA VAL A 179 -3.80 -7.76 2.69
C VAL A 179 -5.05 -7.05 2.20
N GLU A 180 -5.39 -5.90 2.79
CA GLU A 180 -6.59 -5.16 2.41
C GLU A 180 -6.38 -4.37 1.11
N GLU A 181 -5.16 -3.89 0.84
CA GLU A 181 -4.81 -3.32 -0.46
C GLU A 181 -4.89 -4.38 -1.57
N TRP A 182 -4.35 -5.58 -1.28
CA TRP A 182 -4.47 -6.71 -2.20
C TRP A 182 -5.92 -7.12 -2.43
N ARG A 183 -6.74 -7.20 -1.37
CA ARG A 183 -8.17 -7.48 -1.45
C ARG A 183 -8.89 -6.47 -2.34
N SER A 184 -8.65 -5.20 -2.14
CA SER A 184 -9.20 -4.12 -2.96
C SER A 184 -8.88 -4.30 -4.43
N ARG A 185 -7.63 -4.66 -4.75
CA ARG A 185 -7.14 -4.91 -6.12
C ARG A 185 -7.77 -6.17 -6.73
N VAL A 186 -7.97 -7.23 -5.93
CA VAL A 186 -8.69 -8.44 -6.36
C VAL A 186 -10.15 -8.10 -6.67
N LEU A 187 -10.83 -7.33 -5.83
CA LEU A 187 -12.21 -6.88 -6.05
C LEU A 187 -12.32 -6.00 -7.30
N GLU A 188 -11.39 -5.07 -7.51
CA GLU A 188 -11.31 -4.29 -8.75
C GLU A 188 -11.24 -5.22 -9.98
N ARG A 189 -10.42 -6.30 -9.90
CA ARG A 189 -10.29 -7.28 -10.98
C ARG A 189 -11.55 -8.13 -11.20
N TYR A 190 -12.37 -8.32 -10.19
CA TYR A 190 -13.70 -8.92 -10.35
C TYR A 190 -14.67 -7.97 -11.03
N TYR A 191 -14.63 -6.70 -10.67
CA TYR A 191 -15.49 -5.64 -11.22
C TYR A 191 -15.08 -5.25 -12.64
N TRP A 192 -13.78 -5.04 -12.88
CA TRP A 192 -13.24 -4.66 -14.18
C TRP A 192 -12.60 -5.87 -14.87
N THR A 193 -13.26 -6.37 -15.90
CA THR A 193 -12.63 -7.30 -16.83
C THR A 193 -11.89 -6.47 -17.89
N PRO A 194 -10.60 -6.72 -18.18
CA PRO A 194 -9.86 -5.99 -19.21
C PRO A 194 -10.61 -5.98 -20.55
N GLN A 195 -10.78 -4.78 -21.13
CA GLN A 195 -11.53 -4.55 -22.37
C GLN A 195 -10.59 -4.29 -23.56
N GLY A 196 -9.30 -4.52 -23.40
CA GLY A 196 -8.30 -4.36 -24.46
C GLY A 196 -7.86 -2.93 -24.68
N GLY A 197 -7.73 -2.12 -23.62
CA GLY A 197 -7.20 -0.76 -23.67
C GLY A 197 -8.22 0.34 -23.39
N ALA A 198 -9.27 0.05 -22.64
CA ALA A 198 -10.10 1.08 -22.04
C ALA A 198 -9.33 1.85 -20.96
N ASP A 199 -9.78 3.06 -20.64
CA ASP A 199 -9.10 3.92 -19.64
C ASP A 199 -8.87 3.19 -18.31
N GLY A 200 -9.83 2.38 -17.86
CA GLY A 200 -9.73 1.57 -16.64
C GLY A 200 -8.67 0.47 -16.70
N ASP A 201 -8.41 -0.10 -17.88
CA ASP A 201 -7.41 -1.15 -18.04
C ASP A 201 -6.01 -0.64 -17.71
N TYR A 202 -5.65 0.55 -18.19
CA TYR A 202 -4.36 1.18 -17.92
C TYR A 202 -4.16 1.48 -16.43
N ILE A 203 -5.23 1.88 -15.74
CA ILE A 203 -5.20 2.12 -14.28
C ILE A 203 -4.94 0.81 -13.54
N VAL A 204 -5.63 -0.27 -13.93
CA VAL A 204 -5.44 -1.60 -13.31
C VAL A 204 -4.02 -2.10 -13.56
N TRP A 205 -3.53 -2.04 -14.79
CA TRP A 205 -2.17 -2.49 -15.14
C TRP A 205 -1.09 -1.66 -14.41
N ALA A 206 -1.26 -0.34 -14.32
CA ALA A 206 -0.34 0.49 -13.56
C ALA A 206 -0.29 0.10 -12.07
N LYS A 207 -1.43 -0.15 -11.46
CA LYS A 207 -1.53 -0.58 -10.06
C LYS A 207 -1.00 -2.00 -9.80
N GLU A 208 -0.70 -2.79 -10.82
CA GLU A 208 -0.04 -4.10 -10.66
C GLU A 208 1.45 -3.95 -10.29
N VAL A 209 2.06 -2.81 -10.57
CA VAL A 209 3.47 -2.54 -10.27
C VAL A 209 3.65 -2.18 -8.79
N PRO A 210 4.64 -2.78 -8.08
CA PRO A 210 4.94 -2.43 -6.70
C PRO A 210 5.23 -0.93 -6.51
N GLY A 211 4.71 -0.34 -5.43
CA GLY A 211 4.85 1.09 -5.15
C GLY A 211 3.80 1.98 -5.80
N ILE A 212 3.08 1.51 -6.82
CA ILE A 212 1.99 2.27 -7.46
C ILE A 212 0.66 1.86 -6.85
N THR A 213 -0.04 2.83 -6.26
CA THR A 213 -1.36 2.64 -5.67
C THR A 213 -2.42 3.53 -6.32
N ARG A 214 -1.98 4.59 -7.01
CA ARG A 214 -2.85 5.54 -7.69
C ARG A 214 -2.40 5.72 -9.14
N ALA A 215 -3.35 5.75 -10.08
CA ALA A 215 -3.07 5.99 -11.51
C ALA A 215 -4.24 6.71 -12.18
N TRP A 216 -3.95 7.48 -13.20
CA TRP A 216 -4.91 8.20 -14.03
C TRP A 216 -4.54 8.07 -15.49
N THR A 217 -5.53 7.88 -16.36
CA THR A 217 -5.36 7.71 -17.80
C THR A 217 -5.79 8.98 -18.53
N TYR A 218 -5.00 9.41 -19.48
CA TYR A 218 -5.26 10.59 -20.32
C TYR A 218 -5.24 10.20 -21.79
N ARG A 219 -6.38 10.38 -22.45
CA ARG A 219 -6.48 10.18 -23.90
C ARG A 219 -5.79 11.33 -24.62
N HIS A 220 -5.06 11.01 -25.70
CA HIS A 220 -4.37 11.99 -26.55
C HIS A 220 -3.37 12.88 -25.81
N TRP A 221 -2.65 12.31 -24.84
CA TRP A 221 -1.73 13.04 -23.96
C TRP A 221 -0.69 13.88 -24.73
N MET A 222 -0.06 13.28 -25.74
CA MET A 222 0.91 13.95 -26.63
C MET A 222 0.35 14.17 -28.04
N GLY A 223 -0.95 14.03 -28.23
CA GLY A 223 -1.64 14.15 -29.52
C GLY A 223 -2.40 12.88 -29.90
N THR A 224 -3.01 12.90 -31.08
CA THR A 224 -3.82 11.79 -31.58
C THR A 224 -3.00 10.50 -31.64
N GLY A 225 -3.55 9.39 -31.16
CA GLY A 225 -2.87 8.09 -31.16
C GLY A 225 -1.96 7.87 -29.94
N THR A 226 -2.07 8.70 -28.90
CA THR A 226 -1.27 8.55 -27.68
C THR A 226 -2.14 8.37 -26.45
N VAL A 227 -1.64 7.58 -25.48
CA VAL A 227 -2.22 7.42 -24.14
C VAL A 227 -1.19 7.82 -23.09
N GLY A 228 -1.56 8.72 -22.20
CA GLY A 228 -0.77 9.07 -21.03
C GLY A 228 -1.29 8.32 -19.80
N VAL A 229 -0.38 7.76 -18.99
CA VAL A 229 -0.72 7.16 -17.70
C VAL A 229 0.12 7.83 -16.62
N MET A 230 -0.53 8.65 -15.81
CA MET A 230 0.11 9.25 -14.65
C MET A 230 0.03 8.29 -13.47
N VAL A 231 1.13 8.11 -12.76
CA VAL A 231 1.25 7.20 -11.63
C VAL A 231 1.71 7.91 -10.37
N ALA A 232 1.20 7.47 -9.22
CA ALA A 232 1.56 7.99 -7.90
C ALA A 232 1.40 6.92 -6.81
N SER A 233 1.93 7.19 -5.63
CA SER A 233 1.68 6.39 -4.43
C SER A 233 0.62 7.03 -3.53
N SER A 234 0.14 6.27 -2.54
CA SER A 234 -0.70 6.77 -1.45
C SER A 234 0.12 7.13 -0.20
N ASP A 235 1.43 7.31 -0.36
CA ASP A 235 2.27 7.77 0.73
C ASP A 235 1.87 9.19 1.16
N LEU A 236 1.62 9.37 2.45
CA LEU A 236 1.18 10.65 3.04
C LEU A 236 2.28 11.71 3.05
N ILE A 237 3.55 11.31 2.96
CA ILE A 237 4.70 12.21 3.01
C ILE A 237 5.18 12.52 1.60
N ASN A 238 5.37 11.50 0.77
CA ASN A 238 5.85 11.66 -0.60
C ASN A 238 5.07 10.77 -1.58
N PRO A 239 3.96 11.26 -2.13
CA PRO A 239 3.17 10.50 -3.11
C PRO A 239 3.81 10.44 -4.50
N ILE A 240 4.91 11.17 -4.74
CA ILE A 240 5.58 11.24 -6.05
C ILE A 240 6.58 10.09 -6.17
N LEU A 241 6.47 9.32 -7.24
CA LEU A 241 7.29 8.15 -7.50
C LEU A 241 8.66 8.53 -8.10
N ASP A 242 9.62 7.65 -7.93
CA ASP A 242 10.91 7.74 -8.58
C ASP A 242 10.85 7.33 -10.07
N ASP A 243 11.89 7.69 -10.83
CA ASP A 243 11.95 7.41 -12.27
C ASP A 243 12.10 5.90 -12.57
N ALA A 244 12.67 5.12 -11.63
CA ALA A 244 12.82 3.68 -11.78
C ALA A 244 11.47 2.97 -11.70
N THR A 245 10.61 3.36 -10.76
CA THR A 245 9.24 2.84 -10.63
C THR A 245 8.39 3.21 -11.84
N VAL A 246 8.53 4.44 -12.37
CA VAL A 246 7.84 4.88 -13.59
C VAL A 246 8.29 4.06 -14.80
N ALA A 247 9.58 3.83 -14.96
CA ALA A 247 10.12 2.99 -16.03
C ALA A 247 9.64 1.52 -15.93
N ALA A 248 9.56 0.98 -14.71
CA ALA A 248 9.01 -0.35 -14.47
C ALA A 248 7.52 -0.43 -14.86
N ALA A 249 6.75 0.62 -14.58
CA ALA A 249 5.36 0.71 -15.01
C ALA A 249 5.22 0.78 -16.53
N GLN A 250 6.03 1.59 -17.20
CA GLN A 250 6.07 1.65 -18.67
C GLN A 250 6.32 0.26 -19.26
N ALA A 251 7.37 -0.43 -18.79
CA ALA A 251 7.75 -1.76 -19.27
C ALA A 251 6.69 -2.84 -18.97
N HIS A 252 5.94 -2.67 -17.86
CA HIS A 252 4.87 -3.61 -17.51
C HIS A 252 3.61 -3.41 -18.37
N ILE A 253 3.22 -2.17 -18.63
CA ILE A 253 1.97 -1.86 -19.35
C ILE A 253 2.13 -2.03 -20.86
N GLU A 254 3.31 -1.73 -21.41
CA GLU A 254 3.55 -1.75 -22.86
C GLU A 254 3.15 -3.07 -23.56
N PRO A 255 3.49 -4.28 -23.05
CA PRO A 255 3.07 -5.54 -23.65
C PRO A 255 1.58 -5.86 -23.44
N LEU A 256 0.89 -5.19 -22.52
CA LEU A 256 -0.54 -5.37 -22.25
C LEU A 256 -1.40 -4.41 -23.07
N ALA A 257 -0.82 -3.33 -23.57
CA ALA A 257 -1.49 -2.34 -24.39
C ALA A 257 -1.95 -2.93 -25.75
N PRO A 258 -2.99 -2.37 -26.37
CA PRO A 258 -3.48 -2.83 -27.66
C PRO A 258 -2.37 -2.84 -28.74
N VAL A 259 -2.25 -3.96 -29.47
CA VAL A 259 -1.26 -4.15 -30.54
C VAL A 259 -1.42 -3.12 -31.68
N ALA A 260 -2.65 -2.72 -31.95
CA ALA A 260 -2.96 -1.70 -32.95
C ALA A 260 -3.39 -0.44 -32.23
N GLY A 261 -2.45 0.47 -31.99
CA GLY A 261 -3.12 1.55 -31.48
C GLY A 261 -2.49 2.80 -31.01
N SER A 262 -1.92 2.82 -29.88
CA SER A 262 -1.54 4.09 -29.28
C SER A 262 -0.16 3.97 -28.64
N ASP A 263 0.62 5.03 -28.84
CA ASP A 263 1.89 5.17 -28.11
C ASP A 263 1.59 5.44 -26.65
N LEU A 264 2.19 4.64 -25.77
CA LEU A 264 2.03 4.72 -24.31
C LEU A 264 3.10 5.61 -23.71
N TYR A 265 2.67 6.54 -22.87
CA TYR A 265 3.53 7.41 -22.06
C TYR A 265 3.18 7.28 -20.59
N VAL A 266 4.01 6.60 -19.80
CA VAL A 266 3.87 6.58 -18.34
C VAL A 266 4.72 7.68 -17.73
N PHE A 267 4.16 8.46 -16.82
CA PHE A 267 4.85 9.57 -16.19
C PHE A 267 4.42 9.74 -14.72
N LYS A 268 5.31 10.32 -13.92
CA LYS A 268 5.01 10.68 -12.53
C LYS A 268 4.21 11.97 -12.46
N ALA A 269 3.42 12.13 -11.40
CA ALA A 269 2.75 13.38 -11.12
C ALA A 269 3.77 14.50 -10.84
N THR A 270 3.46 15.72 -11.27
CA THR A 270 4.19 16.92 -10.88
C THR A 270 3.69 17.38 -9.50
N PRO A 271 4.54 17.58 -8.50
CA PRO A 271 4.08 18.03 -7.19
C PRO A 271 3.58 19.47 -7.25
N ARG A 272 2.32 19.69 -6.87
CA ARG A 272 1.77 21.02 -6.60
C ARG A 272 1.85 21.28 -5.11
N THR A 273 2.88 21.99 -4.67
CA THR A 273 3.09 22.32 -3.26
C THR A 273 2.06 23.33 -2.80
N ILE A 274 1.36 23.02 -1.73
CA ILE A 274 0.36 23.89 -1.08
C ILE A 274 0.90 24.31 0.28
N ASP A 275 1.18 25.61 0.43
CA ASP A 275 1.62 26.19 1.69
C ASP A 275 0.44 26.67 2.49
N PHE A 276 0.44 26.40 3.78
CA PHE A 276 -0.64 26.80 4.71
C PHE A 276 -0.14 27.82 5.72
N THR A 277 -0.97 28.83 6.00
CA THR A 277 -0.78 29.75 7.13
C THR A 277 -2.04 29.71 7.96
N ILE A 278 -1.92 29.29 9.21
CA ILE A 278 -3.05 28.98 10.09
C ILE A 278 -2.82 29.66 11.46
N ASP A 279 -3.81 30.39 11.92
CA ASP A 279 -3.93 30.85 13.30
C ASP A 279 -4.75 29.81 14.06
N LEU A 280 -4.14 29.14 15.04
CA LEU A 280 -4.66 27.93 15.68
C LEU A 280 -4.88 28.14 17.18
N ASN A 281 -6.01 27.66 17.68
CA ASN A 281 -6.32 27.71 19.09
C ASN A 281 -6.94 26.37 19.58
N PRO A 282 -6.32 25.66 20.58
CA PRO A 282 -5.05 26.00 21.22
C PRO A 282 -3.84 25.77 20.32
N ASP A 283 -2.90 26.66 20.36
CA ASP A 283 -1.65 26.55 19.61
C ASP A 283 -0.58 25.83 20.45
N ASN A 284 -0.46 24.52 20.27
CA ASN A 284 0.52 23.67 20.91
C ASN A 284 1.05 22.60 19.94
N ALA A 285 2.16 21.93 20.32
CA ALA A 285 2.84 20.98 19.44
C ALA A 285 1.95 19.78 19.05
N GLU A 286 1.09 19.33 19.95
CA GLU A 286 0.19 18.17 19.71
C GLU A 286 -0.90 18.53 18.71
N THR A 287 -1.58 19.67 18.88
CA THR A 287 -2.61 20.14 17.95
C THR A 287 -2.03 20.47 16.58
N ARG A 288 -0.83 21.11 16.53
CA ARG A 288 -0.11 21.36 15.27
C ARG A 288 0.20 20.05 14.51
N ALA A 289 0.66 19.02 15.23
CA ALA A 289 0.94 17.71 14.62
C ALA A 289 -0.34 17.04 14.08
N ALA A 290 -1.45 17.11 14.83
CA ALA A 290 -2.75 16.58 14.39
C ALA A 290 -3.26 17.29 13.14
N VAL A 291 -3.19 18.63 13.08
CA VAL A 291 -3.57 19.41 11.89
C VAL A 291 -2.72 19.05 10.68
N VAL A 292 -1.39 18.91 10.84
CA VAL A 292 -0.50 18.50 9.75
C VAL A 292 -0.84 17.11 9.24
N ALA A 293 -1.13 16.17 10.12
CA ALA A 293 -1.53 14.81 9.73
C ALA A 293 -2.84 14.80 8.95
N GLU A 294 -3.84 15.57 9.42
CA GLU A 294 -5.13 15.66 8.74
C GLU A 294 -5.03 16.39 7.39
N LEU A 295 -4.24 17.46 7.29
CA LEU A 295 -3.98 18.13 6.03
C LEU A 295 -3.32 17.21 5.00
N ARG A 296 -2.39 16.33 5.41
CA ARG A 296 -1.81 15.32 4.51
C ARG A 296 -2.86 14.34 4.03
N SER A 297 -3.70 13.83 4.94
CA SER A 297 -4.81 12.93 4.59
C SER A 297 -5.80 13.59 3.65
N PHE A 298 -6.13 14.85 3.90
CA PHE A 298 -7.01 15.66 3.05
C PHE A 298 -6.41 15.84 1.64
N LEU A 299 -5.15 16.26 1.53
CA LEU A 299 -4.49 16.45 0.22
C LEU A 299 -4.37 15.13 -0.56
N LEU A 300 -4.14 14.01 0.12
CA LEU A 300 -4.14 12.70 -0.53
C LEU A 300 -5.52 12.33 -1.09
N ARG A 301 -6.59 12.65 -0.38
CA ARG A 301 -7.97 12.32 -0.75
C ARG A 301 -8.52 13.27 -1.81
N ASP A 302 -8.38 14.59 -1.59
CA ASP A 302 -9.06 15.62 -2.38
C ASP A 302 -8.12 16.35 -3.37
N GLY A 303 -6.78 16.19 -3.23
CA GLY A 303 -5.77 16.81 -4.08
C GLY A 303 -5.47 16.04 -5.37
N TYR A 304 -6.50 15.54 -6.07
CA TYR A 304 -6.36 14.77 -7.30
C TYR A 304 -6.19 15.67 -8.56
N PRO A 305 -5.63 15.13 -9.64
CA PRO A 305 -5.44 15.86 -10.90
C PRO A 305 -6.75 16.38 -11.48
N ASP A 306 -6.69 17.56 -12.12
CA ASP A 306 -7.85 18.25 -12.70
C ASP A 306 -8.95 18.60 -11.68
N GLY A 307 -8.60 18.61 -10.37
CA GLY A 307 -9.47 18.95 -9.25
C GLY A 307 -9.31 20.40 -8.79
N VAL A 308 -10.10 20.74 -7.79
CA VAL A 308 -10.01 22.04 -7.08
C VAL A 308 -10.01 21.75 -5.57
N LEU A 309 -9.03 22.29 -4.87
CA LEU A 309 -9.03 22.31 -3.41
C LEU A 309 -9.88 23.45 -2.93
N GLU A 310 -11.08 23.14 -2.48
CA GLU A 310 -12.04 24.14 -1.98
C GLU A 310 -11.67 24.58 -0.57
N LEU A 311 -11.73 25.88 -0.29
CA LEU A 311 -11.48 26.46 1.05
C LEU A 311 -12.37 25.86 2.13
N SER A 312 -13.61 25.55 1.81
CA SER A 312 -14.58 24.94 2.73
C SER A 312 -14.10 23.57 3.21
N ARG A 313 -13.53 22.77 2.30
CA ARG A 313 -13.01 21.43 2.60
C ARG A 313 -11.68 21.48 3.36
N ILE A 314 -10.85 22.47 3.09
CA ILE A 314 -9.62 22.73 3.85
C ILE A 314 -9.98 23.09 5.30
N ASN A 315 -10.94 24.01 5.51
CA ASN A 315 -11.39 24.38 6.87
C ASN A 315 -12.03 23.18 7.58
N GLU A 316 -12.80 22.35 6.89
CA GLU A 316 -13.34 21.10 7.46
C GLU A 316 -12.20 20.17 7.94
N ALA A 317 -11.16 19.96 7.13
CA ALA A 317 -10.02 19.11 7.49
C ALA A 317 -9.27 19.64 8.73
N ILE A 318 -9.11 20.94 8.86
CA ILE A 318 -8.51 21.55 10.05
C ILE A 318 -9.43 21.37 11.27
N SER A 319 -10.74 21.60 11.11
CA SER A 319 -11.73 21.54 12.21
C SER A 319 -11.91 20.15 12.81
N ILE A 320 -11.69 19.06 12.04
CA ILE A 320 -11.80 17.69 12.55
C ILE A 320 -10.52 17.20 13.22
N SER A 321 -9.45 17.99 13.20
CA SER A 321 -8.16 17.63 13.79
C SER A 321 -8.25 17.52 15.31
N ALA A 322 -7.63 16.52 15.88
CA ALA A 322 -7.68 16.27 17.32
C ALA A 322 -7.09 17.44 18.13
N GLY A 323 -7.86 17.95 19.10
CA GLY A 323 -7.43 19.02 19.99
C GLY A 323 -7.62 20.43 19.44
N GLU A 324 -8.08 20.60 18.21
CA GLU A 324 -8.45 21.90 17.66
C GLU A 324 -9.77 22.37 18.28
N HIS A 325 -9.85 23.63 18.68
CA HIS A 325 -11.05 24.27 19.19
C HIS A 325 -11.56 25.39 18.28
N SER A 326 -10.65 26.16 17.70
CA SER A 326 -10.93 27.16 16.68
C SER A 326 -9.67 27.48 15.86
N HIS A 327 -9.86 27.83 14.60
CA HIS A 327 -8.77 28.24 13.74
C HIS A 327 -9.19 29.34 12.77
N LYS A 328 -8.20 29.99 12.19
CA LYS A 328 -8.39 30.91 11.07
C LYS A 328 -7.38 30.55 9.97
N LEU A 329 -7.88 30.09 8.83
CA LEU A 329 -7.05 29.87 7.65
C LEU A 329 -6.74 31.22 6.98
N ILE A 330 -5.45 31.56 6.86
CA ILE A 330 -4.97 32.80 6.26
C ILE A 330 -4.50 32.55 4.84
N ALA A 331 -3.82 31.42 4.62
CA ALA A 331 -3.43 30.95 3.30
C ALA A 331 -3.66 29.43 3.19
N PRO A 332 -4.15 28.94 2.04
CA PRO A 332 -4.59 29.69 0.85
C PRO A 332 -5.84 30.53 1.12
N ALA A 333 -5.95 31.70 0.46
CA ALA A 333 -7.08 32.63 0.62
C ALA A 333 -8.21 32.40 -0.40
N ALA A 334 -8.03 31.51 -1.35
CA ALA A 334 -8.99 31.16 -2.40
C ALA A 334 -8.86 29.68 -2.77
N ASP A 335 -9.90 29.15 -3.39
CA ASP A 335 -9.88 27.80 -3.95
C ASP A 335 -8.67 27.61 -4.88
N THR A 336 -7.99 26.49 -4.74
CA THR A 336 -6.73 26.23 -5.44
C THR A 336 -6.93 25.16 -6.51
N PRO A 337 -6.87 25.51 -7.81
CA PRO A 337 -6.97 24.54 -8.89
C PRO A 337 -5.70 23.70 -9.01
N ILE A 338 -5.88 22.42 -9.32
CA ILE A 338 -4.81 21.44 -9.56
C ILE A 338 -4.84 21.10 -11.06
N ALA A 339 -3.71 21.22 -11.74
CA ALA A 339 -3.64 20.88 -13.16
C ALA A 339 -3.72 19.36 -13.40
N LYS A 340 -3.97 18.97 -14.67
CA LYS A 340 -4.14 17.55 -15.07
C LYS A 340 -2.96 16.65 -14.76
N ASN A 341 -1.75 17.21 -14.77
CA ASN A 341 -0.51 16.48 -14.49
C ASN A 341 0.04 16.75 -13.10
N GLU A 342 -0.70 17.47 -12.26
CA GLU A 342 -0.29 17.82 -10.91
C GLU A 342 -0.99 16.96 -9.86
N LEU A 343 -0.31 16.78 -8.73
CA LEU A 343 -0.84 16.19 -7.51
C LEU A 343 -0.52 17.14 -6.34
N ALA A 344 -1.53 17.47 -5.55
CA ALA A 344 -1.33 18.33 -4.41
C ALA A 344 -0.50 17.64 -3.34
N VAL A 345 0.53 18.33 -2.85
CA VAL A 345 1.39 17.88 -1.75
C VAL A 345 1.51 18.98 -0.71
N LEU A 346 1.67 18.58 0.55
CA LEU A 346 1.84 19.52 1.65
C LEU A 346 3.18 20.25 1.51
N GLY A 347 3.14 21.56 1.53
CA GLY A 347 4.32 22.43 1.62
C GLY A 347 4.63 22.85 3.04
N GLY A 348 5.07 24.08 3.21
CA GLY A 348 5.28 24.69 4.52
C GLY A 348 3.96 24.94 5.26
N VAL A 349 3.96 24.70 6.59
CA VAL A 349 2.88 25.15 7.47
C VAL A 349 3.41 26.20 8.42
N THR A 350 2.87 27.41 8.32
CA THR A 350 3.23 28.55 9.18
C THR A 350 2.11 28.77 10.19
N TRP A 351 2.48 28.87 11.45
CA TRP A 351 1.56 29.11 12.56
C TRP A 351 1.64 30.59 12.98
N GLN A 352 0.50 31.21 13.24
CA GLN A 352 0.39 32.61 13.70
C GLN A 352 -0.33 32.71 15.02
#